data_4d59775ba20cef48c98271f25b36e0e1
#
_entry.id   4d59775ba20cef48c98271f25b36e0e1
#
_cell.length_a   1.000
_cell.length_b   1.000
_cell.length_c   1.000
_cell.angle_alpha   90.00
_cell.angle_beta   90.00
_cell.angle_gamma   90.00
#
_symmetry.space_group_name_H-M   'P 1'
#
loop_
_entity.id
_entity.type
_entity.pdbx_description
1 polymer ?
#
loop_
_entity_poly.entity_id
_entity_poly.type
_entity_poly.pdbx_seq_one_letter_code
_entity_poly.pdbx_strand_id
1 'polypeptide(L)'
;MPDAAAAPRAGRRAALAVLAGVPAALLAACAGGTPAPGGVPPQPVRVIFFEDDSLALGSTAMDVVQDAAQTARRFPQAPIRVLGFIAPDPQDAPTTLQARRLSRMRADRVVAELVNLGVPQDRIQVLGRGTAPFVDVPLEARRVEIHIGPN
;
A
#
# COMPACT_ATOMS: atom_id res chain seq x y z
N MET A 1 -88.72 -31.08 -24.02
CA MET A 1 -88.36 -32.43 -23.58
C MET A 1 -86.81 -32.54 -23.71
N PRO A 2 -86.30 -33.25 -22.82
CA PRO A 2 -85.52 -32.81 -21.66
C PRO A 2 -84.03 -33.00 -21.99
N ASP A 3 -83.11 -32.78 -21.24
CA ASP A 3 -82.79 -33.07 -19.87
C ASP A 3 -81.47 -32.35 -19.55
N ALA A 4 -81.35 -31.65 -18.61
CA ALA A 4 -80.88 -31.94 -17.25
C ALA A 4 -79.51 -32.61 -17.15
N ALA A 5 -78.82 -32.06 -16.28
CA ALA A 5 -77.79 -32.55 -15.34
C ALA A 5 -76.42 -32.05 -15.56
N ALA A 6 -76.00 -31.44 -14.71
CA ALA A 6 -75.53 -31.55 -13.35
C ALA A 6 -74.04 -31.13 -13.25
N ALA A 7 -73.81 -30.13 -12.45
CA ALA A 7 -72.44 -29.83 -11.93
C ALA A 7 -72.08 -30.90 -10.89
N PRO A 8 -70.83 -31.07 -10.60
CA PRO A 8 -70.41 -31.24 -9.24
C PRO A 8 -69.23 -30.30 -8.84
N ARG A 9 -69.51 -29.78 -7.81
CA ARG A 9 -68.83 -29.23 -6.62
C ARG A 9 -67.38 -29.47 -6.43
N ALA A 10 -66.74 -28.31 -6.20
CA ALA A 10 -65.93 -28.08 -5.02
C ALA A 10 -64.76 -29.06 -4.73
N GLY A 11 -63.63 -28.58 -4.89
CA GLY A 11 -62.44 -29.07 -4.22
C GLY A 11 -61.60 -27.90 -3.76
N ARG A 12 -61.96 -27.30 -2.63
CA ARG A 12 -61.07 -26.49 -1.85
C ARG A 12 -59.94 -27.37 -1.37
N ARG A 13 -58.78 -27.21 -1.90
CA ARG A 13 -57.56 -27.65 -1.22
C ARG A 13 -56.58 -26.52 -1.23
N ALA A 14 -56.35 -26.03 -0.03
CA ALA A 14 -55.36 -25.08 0.36
C ALA A 14 -53.99 -25.48 -0.18
N ALA A 15 -53.39 -24.61 -0.93
CA ALA A 15 -51.97 -24.69 -1.16
C ALA A 15 -51.29 -23.75 -0.15
N LEU A 16 -50.62 -24.37 0.79
CA LEU A 16 -49.73 -23.70 1.75
C LEU A 16 -48.69 -22.93 0.96
N ALA A 17 -48.60 -21.63 1.27
CA ALA A 17 -47.50 -20.80 0.90
C ALA A 17 -46.22 -21.31 1.59
N VAL A 18 -45.29 -21.77 0.82
CA VAL A 18 -43.94 -22.02 1.26
C VAL A 18 -43.23 -20.67 1.26
N LEU A 19 -43.20 -20.04 2.41
CA LEU A 19 -42.24 -18.99 2.76
C LEU A 19 -40.92 -19.69 3.12
N ALA A 20 -40.06 -19.82 2.20
CA ALA A 20 -38.70 -20.30 2.49
C ALA A 20 -37.69 -19.55 1.65
N GLY A 21 -36.78 -18.89 2.32
CA GLY A 21 -35.49 -18.59 1.78
C GLY A 21 -35.24 -17.13 1.38
N VAL A 22 -35.15 -16.24 2.35
CA VAL A 22 -34.29 -15.06 2.20
C VAL A 22 -32.84 -15.57 2.27
N PRO A 23 -32.07 -15.50 1.22
CA PRO A 23 -30.64 -15.84 1.32
C PRO A 23 -29.94 -14.76 2.18
N ALA A 24 -29.41 -15.19 3.32
CA ALA A 24 -28.47 -14.44 4.14
C ALA A 24 -27.16 -14.29 3.40
N ALA A 25 -27.12 -13.46 2.37
CA ALA A 25 -25.94 -13.19 1.54
C ALA A 25 -25.54 -11.71 1.55
N LEU A 26 -25.87 -10.96 2.59
CA LEU A 26 -25.58 -9.51 2.66
C LEU A 26 -24.63 -9.10 3.80
N LEU A 27 -23.83 -10.00 4.36
CA LEU A 27 -22.92 -9.70 5.48
C LEU A 27 -21.42 -9.98 5.16
N ALA A 28 -21.01 -10.02 3.90
CA ALA A 28 -19.60 -10.22 3.52
C ALA A 28 -19.00 -9.05 2.73
N ALA A 29 -19.42 -7.82 2.95
CA ALA A 29 -18.95 -6.65 2.21
C ALA A 29 -18.00 -5.74 3.02
N CYS A 30 -17.34 -6.26 4.07
CA CYS A 30 -16.29 -5.55 4.80
C CYS A 30 -15.00 -6.37 4.91
N ALA A 31 -14.66 -7.17 3.93
CA ALA A 31 -13.34 -7.78 3.81
C ALA A 31 -12.58 -7.01 2.74
N GLY A 32 -11.42 -6.46 3.13
CA GLY A 32 -10.55 -5.65 2.30
C GLY A 32 -10.44 -6.18 0.86
N GLY A 33 -10.45 -5.25 -0.08
CA GLY A 33 -10.49 -5.52 -1.51
C GLY A 33 -9.57 -6.67 -1.89
N THR A 34 -10.15 -7.69 -2.49
CA THR A 34 -9.40 -8.78 -3.12
C THR A 34 -8.43 -8.17 -4.14
N PRO A 35 -7.11 -8.42 -4.05
CA PRO A 35 -6.18 -7.97 -5.06
C PRO A 35 -6.67 -8.48 -6.42
N ALA A 36 -6.66 -7.62 -7.43
CA ALA A 36 -6.95 -8.04 -8.80
C ALA A 36 -6.02 -9.21 -9.15
N PRO A 37 -6.49 -10.23 -9.90
CA PRO A 37 -5.65 -11.35 -10.33
C PRO A 37 -4.42 -10.81 -11.06
N GLY A 38 -3.21 -11.05 -10.53
CA GLY A 38 -1.95 -10.53 -11.06
C GLY A 38 -1.47 -9.21 -10.47
N GLY A 39 -2.22 -8.59 -9.54
CA GLY A 39 -1.78 -7.38 -8.84
C GLY A 39 -0.68 -7.66 -7.80
N VAL A 40 0.22 -6.70 -7.62
CA VAL A 40 1.22 -6.73 -6.53
C VAL A 40 0.49 -6.54 -5.20
N PRO A 41 0.57 -7.48 -4.26
CA PRO A 41 -0.05 -7.30 -2.94
C PRO A 41 0.61 -6.11 -2.22
N PRO A 42 -0.10 -5.43 -1.30
CA PRO A 42 0.50 -4.38 -0.48
C PRO A 42 1.76 -4.88 0.22
N GLN A 43 2.86 -4.16 0.03
CA GLN A 43 4.14 -4.47 0.67
C GLN A 43 4.36 -3.55 1.86
N PRO A 44 4.97 -4.03 2.96
CA PRO A 44 5.33 -3.15 4.06
C PRO A 44 6.31 -2.08 3.58
N VAL A 45 6.16 -0.87 4.10
CA VAL A 45 7.11 0.22 3.87
C VAL A 45 8.41 -0.12 4.60
N ARG A 46 9.53 0.03 3.90
CA ARG A 46 10.85 -0.15 4.50
C ARG A 46 11.42 1.21 4.83
N VAL A 47 11.89 1.35 6.05
CA VAL A 47 12.38 2.64 6.57
C VAL A 47 13.86 2.51 6.92
N ILE A 48 14.64 3.49 6.46
CA ILE A 48 16.07 3.62 6.72
C ILE A 48 16.27 4.93 7.43
N PHE A 49 16.92 4.90 8.60
CA PHE A 49 17.26 6.09 9.36
C PHE A 49 18.69 6.54 9.07
N PHE A 50 18.90 7.84 9.10
CA PHE A 50 20.22 8.45 8.88
C PHE A 50 20.68 9.18 10.13
N GLU A 51 21.96 9.08 10.40
CA GLU A 51 22.61 9.93 11.39
C GLU A 51 22.58 11.40 10.95
N ASP A 52 22.81 12.29 11.90
CA ASP A 52 22.85 13.72 11.62
C ASP A 52 23.93 14.02 10.57
N ASP A 53 23.65 14.92 9.65
CA ASP A 53 24.54 15.37 8.57
C ASP A 53 25.20 14.24 7.76
N SER A 54 24.69 13.00 7.84
CA SER A 54 25.27 11.86 7.17
C SER A 54 24.43 11.42 5.96
N LEU A 55 25.12 10.93 4.95
CA LEU A 55 24.58 10.17 3.81
C LEU A 55 25.03 8.70 3.84
N ALA A 56 25.76 8.30 4.89
CA ALA A 56 26.26 6.95 5.01
C ALA A 56 25.14 5.95 5.35
N LEU A 57 25.21 4.78 4.74
CA LEU A 57 24.34 3.64 5.05
C LEU A 57 25.13 2.67 5.92
N GLY A 58 24.75 2.55 7.17
CA GLY A 58 25.30 1.53 8.08
C GLY A 58 24.85 0.12 7.70
N SER A 59 25.36 -0.90 8.40
CA SER A 59 25.03 -2.30 8.12
C SER A 59 23.53 -2.59 8.19
N THR A 60 22.85 -2.12 9.22
CA THR A 60 21.38 -2.28 9.35
C THR A 60 20.61 -1.64 8.21
N ALA A 61 21.05 -0.46 7.76
CA ALA A 61 20.45 0.21 6.60
C ALA A 61 20.65 -0.63 5.33
N MET A 62 21.83 -1.20 5.15
CA MET A 62 22.14 -2.08 4.01
C MET A 62 21.30 -3.36 4.01
N ASP A 63 21.04 -3.95 5.19
CA ASP A 63 20.14 -5.11 5.30
C ASP A 63 18.72 -4.78 4.82
N VAL A 64 18.21 -3.59 5.19
CA VAL A 64 16.90 -3.10 4.73
C VAL A 64 16.89 -2.88 3.21
N VAL A 65 17.95 -2.30 2.66
CA VAL A 65 18.08 -2.10 1.20
C VAL A 65 18.13 -3.44 0.46
N GLN A 66 18.84 -4.43 0.99
CA GLN A 66 18.90 -5.77 0.41
C GLN A 66 17.55 -6.47 0.41
N ASP A 67 16.79 -6.38 1.53
CA ASP A 67 15.42 -6.91 1.60
C ASP A 67 14.49 -6.21 0.60
N ALA A 68 14.60 -4.88 0.48
CA ALA A 68 13.84 -4.12 -0.51
C ALA A 68 14.18 -4.57 -1.94
N ALA A 69 15.47 -4.76 -2.27
CA ALA A 69 15.90 -5.24 -3.58
C ALA A 69 15.40 -6.66 -3.87
N GLN A 70 15.41 -7.56 -2.88
CA GLN A 70 14.86 -8.91 -3.03
C GLN A 70 13.36 -8.86 -3.32
N THR A 71 12.61 -8.02 -2.61
CA THR A 71 11.18 -7.83 -2.84
C THR A 71 10.91 -7.23 -4.22
N ALA A 72 11.69 -6.23 -4.64
CA ALA A 72 11.58 -5.62 -5.95
C ALA A 72 11.81 -6.62 -7.10
N ARG A 73 12.73 -7.58 -6.91
CA ARG A 73 12.96 -8.68 -7.87
C ARG A 73 11.82 -9.69 -7.89
N ARG A 74 11.20 -9.95 -6.75
CA ARG A 74 10.02 -10.84 -6.65
C ARG A 74 8.81 -10.27 -7.38
N PHE A 75 8.70 -8.94 -7.44
CA PHE A 75 7.62 -8.22 -8.12
C PHE A 75 8.17 -7.30 -9.21
N PRO A 76 8.59 -7.84 -10.37
CA PRO A 76 9.29 -7.08 -11.40
C PRO A 76 8.47 -5.95 -12.04
N GLN A 77 7.13 -6.02 -11.97
CA GLN A 77 6.24 -4.99 -12.51
C GLN A 77 5.82 -3.93 -11.47
N ALA A 78 6.19 -4.11 -10.21
CA ALA A 78 5.83 -3.16 -9.16
C ALA A 78 6.58 -1.83 -9.32
N PRO A 79 5.90 -0.67 -9.29
CA PRO A 79 6.58 0.61 -9.18
C PRO A 79 7.26 0.72 -7.81
N ILE A 80 8.36 1.46 -7.76
CA ILE A 80 9.11 1.70 -6.53
C ILE A 80 9.19 3.20 -6.30
N ARG A 81 8.85 3.66 -5.10
CA ARG A 81 9.01 5.05 -4.70
C ARG A 81 9.93 5.13 -3.50
N VAL A 82 10.92 6.01 -3.60
CA VAL A 82 11.89 6.27 -2.54
C VAL A 82 11.72 7.71 -2.09
N LEU A 83 11.25 7.89 -0.87
CA LEU A 83 10.90 9.18 -0.28
C LEU A 83 11.91 9.54 0.80
N GLY A 84 12.63 10.64 0.62
CA GLY A 84 13.57 11.15 1.63
C GLY A 84 12.95 12.24 2.50
N PHE A 85 13.29 12.23 3.77
CA PHE A 85 12.87 13.21 4.76
C PHE A 85 14.07 13.69 5.58
N ILE A 86 13.94 14.88 6.18
CA ILE A 86 14.89 15.43 7.16
C ILE A 86 14.15 15.86 8.44
N ALA A 87 14.90 15.96 9.53
CA ALA A 87 14.37 16.55 10.76
C ALA A 87 14.20 18.08 10.59
N PRO A 88 13.18 18.66 11.22
CA PRO A 88 13.17 20.11 11.43
C PRO A 88 14.31 20.48 12.38
N ASP A 89 15.08 21.51 12.01
CA ASP A 89 16.03 22.13 12.94
C ASP A 89 15.35 23.35 13.57
N PRO A 90 15.13 23.37 14.88
CA PRO A 90 14.50 24.51 15.53
C PRO A 90 15.41 25.74 15.63
N GLN A 91 16.73 25.60 15.50
CA GLN A 91 17.69 26.68 15.61
C GLN A 91 18.11 27.27 14.25
N ASP A 92 18.17 26.43 13.24
CA ASP A 92 18.53 26.82 11.87
C ASP A 92 17.62 26.10 10.88
N ALA A 93 16.35 26.50 10.88
CA ALA A 93 15.34 25.88 10.01
C ALA A 93 15.78 26.02 8.54
N PRO A 94 16.16 24.92 7.87
CA PRO A 94 16.59 24.97 6.49
C PRO A 94 15.46 25.54 5.63
N THR A 95 15.83 26.32 4.60
CA THR A 95 14.82 26.73 3.62
C THR A 95 14.15 25.49 3.02
N THR A 96 12.92 25.62 2.56
CA THR A 96 12.21 24.52 1.92
C THR A 96 13.02 23.88 0.78
N LEU A 97 13.80 24.68 0.08
CA LEU A 97 14.66 24.20 -1.00
C LEU A 97 15.86 23.38 -0.48
N GLN A 98 16.53 23.85 0.56
CA GLN A 98 17.64 23.13 1.20
C GLN A 98 17.16 21.80 1.80
N ALA A 99 16.02 21.84 2.51
CA ALA A 99 15.39 20.66 3.07
C ALA A 99 15.06 19.60 1.99
N ARG A 100 14.49 20.01 0.88
CA ARG A 100 14.20 19.12 -0.24
C ARG A 100 15.48 18.58 -0.89
N ARG A 101 16.52 19.39 -1.01
CA ARG A 101 17.80 18.96 -1.58
C ARG A 101 18.45 17.87 -0.72
N LEU A 102 18.60 18.10 0.60
CA LEU A 102 19.23 17.12 1.50
C LEU A 102 18.41 15.82 1.58
N SER A 103 17.09 15.92 1.74
CA SER A 103 16.23 14.75 1.74
C SER A 103 16.31 13.97 0.42
N ARG A 104 16.43 14.65 -0.71
CA ARG A 104 16.64 14.03 -2.01
C ARG A 104 17.99 13.31 -2.10
N MET A 105 19.08 13.92 -1.62
CA MET A 105 20.41 13.30 -1.63
C MET A 105 20.44 12.00 -0.84
N ARG A 106 19.75 11.93 0.32
CA ARG A 106 19.60 10.68 1.08
C ARG A 106 18.82 9.62 0.31
N ALA A 107 17.73 10.00 -0.33
CA ALA A 107 16.97 9.09 -1.17
C ALA A 107 17.80 8.60 -2.37
N ASP A 108 18.52 9.47 -3.06
CA ASP A 108 19.39 9.11 -4.17
C ASP A 108 20.51 8.13 -3.74
N ARG A 109 21.03 8.27 -2.50
CA ARG A 109 22.02 7.33 -1.95
C ARG A 109 21.43 5.92 -1.79
N VAL A 110 20.19 5.81 -1.30
CA VAL A 110 19.47 4.52 -1.20
C VAL A 110 19.19 3.93 -2.58
N VAL A 111 18.79 4.77 -3.54
CA VAL A 111 18.54 4.34 -4.93
C VAL A 111 19.80 3.79 -5.58
N ALA A 112 20.96 4.44 -5.38
CA ALA A 112 22.22 3.94 -5.90
C ALA A 112 22.50 2.49 -5.43
N GLU A 113 22.22 2.17 -4.18
CA GLU A 113 22.40 0.80 -3.67
C GLU A 113 21.33 -0.17 -4.21
N LEU A 114 20.08 0.25 -4.35
CA LEU A 114 19.07 -0.59 -5.01
C LEU A 114 19.47 -0.94 -6.45
N VAL A 115 20.00 0.02 -7.18
CA VAL A 115 20.49 -0.19 -8.57
C VAL A 115 21.71 -1.11 -8.57
N ASN A 116 22.67 -0.92 -7.66
CA ASN A 116 23.83 -1.81 -7.49
C ASN A 116 23.40 -3.26 -7.19
N LEU A 117 22.28 -3.44 -6.51
CA LEU A 117 21.66 -4.75 -6.21
C LEU A 117 20.76 -5.27 -7.36
N GLY A 118 20.78 -4.62 -8.52
CA GLY A 118 20.11 -5.07 -9.73
C GLY A 118 18.65 -4.65 -9.87
N VAL A 119 18.18 -3.66 -9.13
CA VAL A 119 16.85 -3.06 -9.35
C VAL A 119 16.93 -2.07 -10.52
N PRO A 120 16.10 -2.22 -11.58
CA PRO A 120 16.09 -1.31 -12.71
C PRO A 120 15.72 0.13 -12.29
N GLN A 121 16.53 1.11 -12.70
CA GLN A 121 16.38 2.51 -12.31
C GLN A 121 15.09 3.14 -12.86
N ASP A 122 14.62 2.73 -14.03
CA ASP A 122 13.39 3.20 -14.67
C ASP A 122 12.11 2.89 -13.88
N ARG A 123 12.18 1.91 -12.96
CA ARG A 123 11.10 1.57 -12.03
C ARG A 123 11.08 2.45 -10.78
N ILE A 124 12.13 3.22 -10.53
CA ILE A 124 12.33 3.93 -9.26
C ILE A 124 12.00 5.41 -9.41
N GLN A 125 10.99 5.86 -8.71
CA GLN A 125 10.68 7.27 -8.54
C GLN A 125 11.31 7.77 -7.23
N VAL A 126 12.09 8.84 -7.30
CA VAL A 126 12.77 9.43 -6.15
C VAL A 126 12.19 10.79 -5.82
N LEU A 127 11.88 11.04 -4.56
CA LEU A 127 11.28 12.28 -4.09
C LEU A 127 11.96 12.77 -2.81
N GLY A 128 12.52 13.98 -2.83
CA GLY A 128 12.91 14.71 -1.63
C GLY A 128 11.69 15.43 -1.06
N ARG A 129 11.18 14.97 0.06
CA ARG A 129 9.97 15.52 0.69
C ARG A 129 10.27 16.73 1.58
N GLY A 130 11.56 16.93 1.93
CA GLY A 130 11.96 17.99 2.84
C GLY A 130 11.72 17.59 4.29
N THR A 131 11.33 18.56 5.11
CA THR A 131 11.08 18.34 6.54
C THR A 131 9.91 17.38 6.76
N ALA A 132 10.12 16.38 7.63
CA ALA A 132 9.08 15.45 8.02
C ALA A 132 8.01 16.18 8.86
N PRO A 133 6.73 16.04 8.54
CA PRO A 133 5.66 16.62 9.35
C PRO A 133 5.44 15.78 10.62
N PHE A 134 5.10 16.45 11.73
CA PHE A 134 4.56 15.84 12.95
C PHE A 134 5.42 14.71 13.56
N VAL A 135 6.75 14.87 13.58
CA VAL A 135 7.65 13.91 14.21
C VAL A 135 8.35 14.58 15.37
N ASP A 136 8.11 14.07 16.58
CA ASP A 136 8.69 14.62 17.83
C ASP A 136 10.13 14.14 18.06
N VAL A 137 10.50 13.02 17.42
CA VAL A 137 11.84 12.44 17.55
C VAL A 137 12.67 12.77 16.30
N PRO A 138 13.76 13.55 16.45
CA PRO A 138 14.59 13.97 15.30
C PRO A 138 15.14 12.80 14.46
N LEU A 139 15.50 11.69 15.10
CA LEU A 139 15.99 10.51 14.38
C LEU A 139 14.92 9.93 13.45
N GLU A 140 13.67 9.84 13.89
CA GLU A 140 12.56 9.34 13.08
C GLU A 140 12.25 10.25 11.89
N ALA A 141 12.55 11.54 12.02
CA ALA A 141 12.39 12.50 10.96
C ALA A 141 13.46 12.37 9.86
N ARG A 142 14.68 11.91 10.21
CA ARG A 142 15.79 11.72 9.28
C ARG A 142 15.75 10.35 8.63
N ARG A 143 14.78 10.12 7.77
CA ARG A 143 14.53 8.81 7.18
C ARG A 143 14.38 8.83 5.67
N VAL A 144 14.56 7.66 5.10
CA VAL A 144 14.15 7.34 3.74
C VAL A 144 13.18 6.18 3.78
N GLU A 145 12.07 6.32 3.10
CA GLU A 145 11.04 5.30 2.96
C GLU A 145 11.09 4.68 1.56
N ILE A 146 11.06 3.34 1.50
CA ILE A 146 10.98 2.59 0.24
C ILE A 146 9.62 1.93 0.16
N HIS A 147 8.82 2.34 -0.81
CA HIS A 147 7.51 1.80 -1.12
C HIS A 147 7.59 0.95 -2.40
N ILE A 148 7.10 -0.28 -2.36
CA ILE A 148 7.10 -1.22 -3.49
C ILE A 148 5.66 -1.63 -3.76
N GLY A 149 5.20 -1.39 -4.98
CA GLY A 149 3.83 -1.68 -5.40
C GLY A 149 2.89 -0.48 -5.36
N PRO A 150 1.59 -0.72 -5.61
CA PRO A 150 0.57 0.32 -5.56
C PRO A 150 0.39 0.82 -4.12
N ASN A 151 0.07 2.09 -3.99
CA ASN A 151 -0.42 2.68 -2.74
C ASN A 151 -1.90 2.51 -2.67
#